data_f28b32cc7b320a7bad5965483cb9bf91
#
_entry.id   f28b32cc7b320a7bad5965483cb9bf91
#
_cell.length_a   1.000
_cell.length_b   1.000
_cell.length_c   1.000
_cell.angle_alpha   90.00
_cell.angle_beta   90.00
_cell.angle_gamma   90.00
#
_symmetry.space_group_name_H-M   'P 1'
#
loop_
_entity.id
_entity.type
_entity.pdbx_description
1 polymer ?
#
loop_
_entity_poly.entity_id
_entity_poly.type
_entity_poly.pdbx_seq_one_letter_code
_entity_poly.pdbx_strand_id
1 'polypeptide(L)'
;MSGGPIEFRCLECGECCRRLLIDSRLIRKGLPLFPDECGLFPRELIRPGVGIGQPGEPGFRVISYQMTEMVCPHLDEGSCGIWETRPTVCRSYPYMPVVTQGGYVTKEASLECTSLMMEAARRHGVFKIDEGSLEGELRALEKLSGITVEAVENLDEAWSYDLRGGRWVRFERLRP
;
A
#
# COMPACT_ATOMS: atom_id res chain seq x y z
N MET A 1 26.06 -12.83 -16.95
CA MET A 1 26.83 -11.96 -16.03
C MET A 1 25.86 -11.51 -14.94
N SER A 2 25.86 -12.18 -13.79
CA SER A 2 25.03 -11.83 -12.64
C SER A 2 25.64 -10.58 -11.99
N GLY A 3 25.09 -9.42 -12.29
CA GLY A 3 25.42 -8.21 -11.56
C GLY A 3 25.07 -8.38 -10.08
N GLY A 4 25.87 -7.80 -9.16
CA GLY A 4 25.58 -7.77 -7.72
C GLY A 4 24.21 -7.11 -7.39
N PRO A 5 23.79 -7.12 -6.12
CA PRO A 5 22.60 -6.41 -5.68
C PRO A 5 22.65 -4.94 -6.10
N ILE A 6 21.48 -4.35 -6.35
CA ILE A 6 21.35 -2.92 -6.65
C ILE A 6 21.01 -2.13 -5.40
N GLU A 7 21.62 -0.98 -5.23
CA GLU A 7 21.20 0.01 -4.26
C GLU A 7 19.95 0.71 -4.81
N PHE A 8 18.83 0.61 -4.11
CA PHE A 8 17.61 1.29 -4.50
C PHE A 8 17.72 2.80 -4.19
N ARG A 9 17.31 3.62 -5.15
CA ARG A 9 17.13 5.07 -4.96
C ARG A 9 15.82 5.51 -5.58
N CYS A 10 15.00 6.18 -4.77
CA CYS A 10 13.80 6.83 -5.29
C CYS A 10 14.20 7.96 -6.24
N LEU A 11 13.58 7.99 -7.42
CA LEU A 11 13.81 9.07 -8.41
C LEU A 11 12.92 10.30 -8.15
N GLU A 12 12.07 10.28 -7.13
CA GLU A 12 11.11 11.34 -6.82
C GLU A 12 10.23 11.75 -8.02
N CYS A 13 10.00 10.80 -8.94
CA CYS A 13 9.33 11.06 -10.23
C CYS A 13 7.81 11.24 -10.12
N GLY A 14 7.21 11.08 -8.94
CA GLY A 14 5.77 11.23 -8.71
C GLY A 14 4.87 10.16 -9.32
N GLU A 15 5.40 9.14 -10.00
CA GLU A 15 4.56 8.11 -10.64
C GLU A 15 3.72 7.33 -9.63
N CYS A 16 4.27 6.97 -8.46
CA CYS A 16 3.53 6.35 -7.38
C CYS A 16 2.40 7.26 -6.81
N CYS A 17 2.52 8.59 -6.98
CA CYS A 17 1.50 9.56 -6.58
C CYS A 17 0.35 9.71 -7.59
N ARG A 18 0.48 9.15 -8.80
CA ARG A 18 -0.53 9.24 -9.88
C ARG A 18 -1.42 8.00 -9.96
N ARG A 19 -1.13 6.97 -9.18
CA ARG A 19 -1.80 5.66 -9.25
C ARG A 19 -2.18 5.16 -7.87
N LEU A 20 -2.95 5.96 -7.13
CA LEU A 20 -3.31 5.64 -5.75
C LEU A 20 -4.50 4.69 -5.63
N LEU A 21 -5.25 4.46 -6.71
CA LEU A 21 -6.37 3.54 -6.72
C LEU A 21 -5.99 2.21 -7.36
N ILE A 22 -6.30 1.14 -6.66
CA ILE A 22 -6.23 -0.24 -7.18
C ILE A 22 -7.64 -0.68 -7.52
N ASP A 23 -7.88 -0.95 -8.79
CA ASP A 23 -9.18 -1.37 -9.30
C ASP A 23 -9.13 -2.84 -9.70
N SER A 24 -9.87 -3.69 -9.00
CA SER A 24 -10.03 -5.10 -9.31
C SER A 24 -11.48 -5.41 -9.68
N ARG A 25 -11.75 -6.63 -10.15
CA ARG A 25 -13.12 -7.07 -10.43
C ARG A 25 -14.00 -7.07 -9.19
N LEU A 26 -13.41 -7.32 -8.03
CA LEU A 26 -14.15 -7.49 -6.76
C LEU A 26 -14.29 -6.18 -5.98
N ILE A 27 -13.27 -5.31 -6.00
CA ILE A 27 -13.19 -4.15 -5.13
C ILE A 27 -12.30 -3.07 -5.73
N ARG A 28 -12.64 -1.80 -5.45
CA ARG A 28 -11.75 -0.66 -5.62
C ARG A 28 -11.22 -0.23 -4.27
N LYS A 29 -9.90 -0.14 -4.15
CA LYS A 29 -9.18 0.34 -2.97
C LYS A 29 -8.37 1.57 -3.29
N GLY A 30 -8.20 2.43 -2.29
CA GLY A 30 -7.31 3.58 -2.36
C GLY A 30 -6.01 3.36 -1.61
N LEU A 31 -5.19 4.39 -1.57
CA LEU A 31 -3.95 4.42 -0.79
C LEU A 31 -4.27 4.17 0.69
N PRO A 32 -3.74 3.11 1.33
CA PRO A 32 -4.03 2.82 2.73
C PRO A 32 -3.35 3.84 3.65
N LEU A 33 -4.07 4.21 4.71
CA LEU A 33 -3.63 5.16 5.73
C LEU A 33 -3.88 4.59 7.12
N PHE A 34 -2.95 4.83 8.04
CA PHE A 34 -3.21 4.64 9.45
C PHE A 34 -4.14 5.73 9.99
N PRO A 35 -4.84 5.51 11.13
CA PRO A 35 -5.73 6.52 11.71
C PRO A 35 -5.02 7.86 12.01
N ASP A 36 -3.76 7.81 12.45
CA ASP A 36 -2.91 8.97 12.75
C ASP A 36 -2.41 9.71 11.50
N GLU A 37 -2.49 9.09 10.33
CA GLU A 37 -2.09 9.69 9.05
C GLU A 37 -3.24 10.39 8.31
N CYS A 38 -4.48 10.19 8.74
CA CYS A 38 -5.65 10.79 8.08
C CYS A 38 -5.60 12.32 8.07
N GLY A 39 -4.97 12.93 9.07
CA GLY A 39 -4.78 14.37 9.15
C GLY A 39 -3.86 14.98 8.08
N LEU A 40 -3.13 14.14 7.32
CA LEU A 40 -2.29 14.59 6.20
C LEU A 40 -3.11 14.99 4.96
N PHE A 41 -4.38 14.59 4.88
CA PHE A 41 -5.21 14.76 3.69
C PHE A 41 -6.55 15.43 4.03
N PRO A 42 -7.19 16.09 3.05
CA PRO A 42 -8.55 16.61 3.22
C PRO A 42 -9.52 15.49 3.65
N ARG A 43 -10.32 15.76 4.67
CA ARG A 43 -11.21 14.77 5.30
C ARG A 43 -12.21 14.17 4.30
N GLU A 44 -12.68 14.95 3.35
CA GLU A 44 -13.61 14.53 2.29
C GLU A 44 -13.02 13.46 1.36
N LEU A 45 -11.68 13.37 1.26
CA LEU A 45 -10.97 12.39 0.46
C LEU A 45 -10.67 11.08 1.21
N ILE A 46 -11.09 10.97 2.49
CA ILE A 46 -10.79 9.81 3.33
C ILE A 46 -12.05 8.95 3.50
N ARG A 47 -11.89 7.64 3.37
CA ARG A 47 -12.90 6.62 3.66
C ARG A 47 -12.30 5.52 4.52
N PRO A 48 -13.13 4.72 5.20
CA PRO A 48 -12.64 3.50 5.86
C PRO A 48 -11.88 2.61 4.87
N GLY A 49 -10.91 1.84 5.36
CA GLY A 49 -10.13 0.89 4.56
C GLY A 49 -10.39 -0.54 4.98
N VAL A 50 -9.89 -0.92 6.15
CA VAL A 50 -10.07 -2.24 6.75
C VAL A 50 -10.76 -2.10 8.10
N GLY A 51 -11.67 -3.03 8.40
CA GLY A 51 -12.37 -3.09 9.68
C GLY A 51 -12.49 -4.51 10.20
N ILE A 52 -12.57 -4.66 11.51
CA ILE A 52 -12.73 -5.93 12.23
C ILE A 52 -14.03 -5.89 13.03
N GLY A 53 -14.74 -7.00 13.09
CA GLY A 53 -16.05 -7.15 13.69
C GLY A 53 -17.16 -7.09 12.66
N GLN A 54 -18.44 -6.97 13.09
CA GLN A 54 -19.58 -6.89 12.19
C GLN A 54 -19.89 -5.41 11.85
N PRO A 55 -19.86 -4.99 10.58
CA PRO A 55 -20.22 -3.62 10.20
C PRO A 55 -21.61 -3.22 10.70
N GLY A 56 -21.70 -2.07 11.39
CA GLY A 56 -22.93 -1.57 11.98
C GLY A 56 -23.15 -1.97 13.45
N GLU A 57 -22.41 -2.93 13.97
CA GLU A 57 -22.47 -3.33 15.36
C GLU A 57 -21.52 -2.51 16.27
N PRO A 58 -21.82 -2.37 17.57
CA PRO A 58 -21.00 -1.55 18.49
C PRO A 58 -19.55 -1.99 18.63
N GLY A 59 -19.24 -3.27 18.35
CA GLY A 59 -17.88 -3.83 18.40
C GLY A 59 -17.08 -3.65 17.12
N PHE A 60 -17.66 -3.08 16.05
CA PHE A 60 -16.96 -2.89 14.81
C PHE A 60 -15.87 -1.81 14.92
N ARG A 61 -14.64 -2.16 14.54
CA ARG A 61 -13.47 -1.28 14.65
C ARG A 61 -12.79 -1.10 13.29
N VAL A 62 -12.70 0.13 12.82
CA VAL A 62 -11.92 0.48 11.63
C VAL A 62 -10.44 0.57 12.04
N ILE A 63 -9.59 -0.27 11.43
CA ILE A 63 -8.15 -0.36 11.72
C ILE A 63 -7.28 0.38 10.70
N SER A 64 -7.81 0.66 9.53
CA SER A 64 -7.17 1.53 8.54
C SER A 64 -8.18 2.33 7.76
N TYR A 65 -7.69 3.40 7.15
CA TYR A 65 -8.43 4.25 6.22
C TYR A 65 -7.82 4.18 4.83
N GLN A 66 -8.43 4.85 3.86
CA GLN A 66 -7.91 4.90 2.50
C GLN A 66 -8.30 6.22 1.82
N MET A 67 -7.45 6.69 0.93
CA MET A 67 -7.72 7.87 0.12
C MET A 67 -8.54 7.50 -1.11
N THR A 68 -9.44 8.40 -1.55
CA THR A 68 -10.39 8.13 -2.64
C THR A 68 -9.91 8.60 -4.02
N GLU A 69 -8.84 9.37 -4.08
CA GLU A 69 -8.36 9.98 -5.32
C GLU A 69 -7.32 9.12 -6.04
N MET A 70 -7.34 9.17 -7.37
CA MET A 70 -6.34 8.51 -8.22
C MET A 70 -4.98 9.20 -8.12
N VAL A 71 -4.98 10.52 -7.97
CA VAL A 71 -3.78 11.36 -7.90
C VAL A 71 -3.66 11.95 -6.51
N CYS A 72 -2.47 11.88 -5.93
CA CYS A 72 -2.19 12.46 -4.62
C CYS A 72 -2.35 13.99 -4.65
N PRO A 73 -3.11 14.60 -3.71
CA PRO A 73 -3.25 16.06 -3.64
C PRO A 73 -1.94 16.78 -3.26
N HIS A 74 -0.94 16.04 -2.75
CA HIS A 74 0.40 16.58 -2.46
C HIS A 74 1.40 16.36 -3.59
N LEU A 75 0.96 15.90 -4.77
CA LEU A 75 1.82 15.85 -5.95
C LEU A 75 1.94 17.27 -6.51
N ASP A 76 3.12 17.84 -6.43
CA ASP A 76 3.43 19.18 -6.92
C ASP A 76 4.58 19.11 -7.92
N GLU A 77 4.38 19.62 -9.14
CA GLU A 77 5.36 19.65 -10.23
C GLU A 77 6.14 18.32 -10.45
N GLY A 78 5.50 17.18 -10.15
CA GLY A 78 6.08 15.85 -10.30
C GLY A 78 6.81 15.31 -9.07
N SER A 79 6.85 16.05 -7.97
CA SER A 79 7.47 15.66 -6.69
C SER A 79 6.46 15.60 -5.55
N CYS A 80 6.86 15.00 -4.42
CA CYS A 80 6.00 14.88 -3.23
C CYS A 80 6.15 16.10 -2.33
N GLY A 81 5.11 16.94 -2.22
CA GLY A 81 5.10 18.13 -1.35
C GLY A 81 5.18 17.85 0.16
N ILE A 82 4.96 16.58 0.57
CA ILE A 82 5.03 16.14 1.97
C ILE A 82 6.08 15.02 2.17
N TRP A 83 7.18 15.06 1.43
CA TRP A 83 8.19 13.98 1.42
C TRP A 83 8.60 13.50 2.81
N GLU A 84 8.92 14.41 3.72
CA GLU A 84 9.39 14.06 5.07
C GLU A 84 8.29 13.45 5.95
N THR A 85 7.04 13.84 5.74
CA THR A 85 5.88 13.42 6.54
C THR A 85 4.95 12.46 5.79
N ARG A 86 5.38 11.96 4.63
CA ARG A 86 4.56 11.09 3.80
C ARG A 86 4.06 9.85 4.54
N PRO A 87 2.88 9.33 4.21
CA PRO A 87 2.29 8.17 4.85
C PRO A 87 3.19 6.93 4.86
N THR A 88 2.98 6.04 5.80
CA THR A 88 3.74 4.79 5.95
C THR A 88 3.77 3.98 4.67
N VAL A 89 2.63 3.87 3.95
CA VAL A 89 2.58 3.18 2.65
C VAL A 89 3.48 3.82 1.59
N CYS A 90 3.59 5.15 1.56
CA CYS A 90 4.49 5.86 0.66
C CYS A 90 5.97 5.66 1.06
N ARG A 91 6.23 5.52 2.36
CA ARG A 91 7.58 5.23 2.88
C ARG A 91 8.00 3.79 2.65
N SER A 92 7.07 2.81 2.63
CA SER A 92 7.39 1.42 2.33
C SER A 92 7.66 1.16 0.85
N TYR A 93 7.22 2.06 -0.04
CA TYR A 93 7.41 1.90 -1.47
C TYR A 93 8.90 1.85 -1.85
N PRO A 94 9.34 0.92 -2.68
CA PRO A 94 8.54 0.15 -3.64
C PRO A 94 7.96 -1.18 -3.11
N TYR A 95 8.13 -1.51 -1.84
CA TYR A 95 7.58 -2.74 -1.30
C TYR A 95 6.13 -2.58 -0.81
N MET A 96 5.35 -3.63 -1.04
CA MET A 96 3.97 -3.75 -0.57
C MET A 96 3.76 -5.11 0.11
N PRO A 97 2.92 -5.18 1.17
CA PRO A 97 2.55 -6.46 1.76
C PRO A 97 1.59 -7.20 0.83
N VAL A 98 1.83 -8.49 0.65
CA VAL A 98 1.01 -9.38 -0.17
C VAL A 98 0.61 -10.60 0.64
N VAL A 99 -0.64 -11.02 0.52
CA VAL A 99 -1.15 -12.26 1.12
C VAL A 99 -1.00 -13.40 0.13
N THR A 100 -0.22 -14.41 0.49
CA THR A 100 -0.07 -15.62 -0.34
C THR A 100 -1.32 -16.49 -0.29
N GLN A 101 -1.45 -17.47 -1.20
CA GLN A 101 -2.53 -18.46 -1.18
C GLN A 101 -2.61 -19.25 0.14
N GLY A 102 -1.47 -19.44 0.83
CA GLY A 102 -1.43 -20.06 2.15
C GLY A 102 -1.80 -19.15 3.32
N GLY A 103 -2.18 -17.89 3.06
CA GLY A 103 -2.54 -16.92 4.08
C GLY A 103 -1.35 -16.26 4.79
N TYR A 104 -0.13 -16.50 4.33
CA TYR A 104 1.06 -15.83 4.87
C TYR A 104 1.18 -14.43 4.26
N VAL A 105 1.57 -13.46 5.09
CA VAL A 105 1.93 -12.12 4.62
C VAL A 105 3.40 -12.10 4.22
N THR A 106 3.66 -11.67 3.01
CA THR A 106 5.02 -11.51 2.44
C THR A 106 5.15 -10.13 1.82
N LYS A 107 6.31 -9.82 1.27
CA LYS A 107 6.59 -8.56 0.56
C LYS A 107 6.81 -8.81 -0.92
N GLU A 108 6.32 -7.91 -1.74
CA GLU A 108 6.64 -7.83 -3.16
C GLU A 108 7.09 -6.42 -3.53
N ALA A 109 8.04 -6.33 -4.45
CA ALA A 109 8.45 -5.05 -5.01
C ALA A 109 7.55 -4.67 -6.18
N SER A 110 7.03 -3.44 -6.15
CA SER A 110 6.19 -2.93 -7.23
C SER A 110 7.00 -2.70 -8.51
N LEU A 111 6.67 -3.43 -9.57
CA LEU A 111 7.25 -3.21 -10.90
C LEU A 111 6.74 -1.93 -11.57
N GLU A 112 5.79 -1.22 -10.96
CA GLU A 112 5.36 0.12 -11.41
C GLU A 112 6.33 1.22 -10.97
N CYS A 113 7.29 0.91 -10.10
CA CYS A 113 8.34 1.85 -9.70
C CYS A 113 9.30 2.11 -10.87
N THR A 114 9.37 3.35 -11.34
CA THR A 114 10.23 3.75 -12.47
C THR A 114 11.69 3.36 -12.25
N SER A 115 12.22 3.52 -11.04
CA SER A 115 13.59 3.12 -10.71
C SER A 115 13.79 1.61 -10.90
N LEU A 116 12.87 0.78 -10.39
CA LEU A 116 12.93 -0.68 -10.55
C LEU A 116 12.70 -1.11 -12.00
N MET A 117 11.77 -0.47 -12.71
CA MET A 117 11.55 -0.74 -14.15
C MET A 117 12.80 -0.48 -14.97
N MET A 118 13.51 0.62 -14.71
CA MET A 118 14.76 0.93 -15.42
C MET A 118 15.84 -0.12 -15.12
N GLU A 119 15.98 -0.57 -13.88
CA GLU A 119 16.93 -1.63 -13.53
C GLU A 119 16.54 -2.98 -14.12
N ALA A 120 15.26 -3.33 -14.12
CA ALA A 120 14.75 -4.54 -14.76
C ALA A 120 15.08 -4.55 -16.27
N ALA A 121 14.89 -3.42 -16.95
CA ALA A 121 15.24 -3.27 -18.37
C ALA A 121 16.75 -3.45 -18.62
N ARG A 122 17.60 -2.83 -17.78
CA ARG A 122 19.06 -2.92 -17.90
C ARG A 122 19.60 -4.32 -17.65
N ARG A 123 18.95 -5.10 -16.78
CA ARG A 123 19.41 -6.42 -16.32
C ARG A 123 18.58 -7.59 -16.85
N HIS A 124 17.79 -7.36 -17.91
CA HIS A 124 16.93 -8.38 -18.51
C HIS A 124 15.93 -9.02 -17.52
N GLY A 125 15.41 -8.22 -16.60
CA GLY A 125 14.38 -8.62 -15.64
C GLY A 125 14.88 -9.35 -14.38
N VAL A 126 16.18 -9.67 -14.28
CA VAL A 126 16.74 -10.43 -13.15
C VAL A 126 17.72 -9.58 -12.34
N PHE A 127 17.32 -9.21 -11.13
CA PHE A 127 18.20 -8.51 -10.18
C PHE A 127 17.74 -8.74 -8.74
N LYS A 128 18.63 -8.47 -7.80
CA LYS A 128 18.32 -8.41 -6.36
C LYS A 128 18.50 -6.97 -5.90
N ILE A 129 17.67 -6.53 -4.99
CA ILE A 129 17.81 -5.24 -4.33
C ILE A 129 18.65 -5.46 -3.08
N ASP A 130 19.58 -4.55 -2.82
CA ASP A 130 20.31 -4.50 -1.56
C ASP A 130 19.37 -4.00 -0.46
N GLU A 131 18.88 -4.90 0.38
CA GLU A 131 17.96 -4.57 1.47
C GLU A 131 18.59 -3.65 2.53
N GLY A 132 19.90 -3.61 2.63
CA GLY A 132 20.61 -2.66 3.50
C GLY A 132 20.39 -1.20 3.06
N SER A 133 20.17 -0.96 1.76
CA SER A 133 19.85 0.37 1.23
C SER A 133 18.39 0.80 1.48
N LEU A 134 17.55 -0.10 2.02
CA LEU A 134 16.10 0.05 2.18
C LEU A 134 15.63 -0.09 3.63
N GLU A 135 16.49 0.13 4.60
CA GLU A 135 16.15 -0.08 6.02
C GLU A 135 14.92 0.73 6.46
N GLY A 136 14.80 1.97 6.00
CA GLY A 136 13.65 2.84 6.30
C GLY A 136 12.36 2.32 5.67
N GLU A 137 12.43 1.90 4.40
CA GLU A 137 11.32 1.35 3.64
C GLU A 137 10.83 0.02 4.24
N LEU A 138 11.75 -0.83 4.66
CA LEU A 138 11.43 -2.13 5.29
C LEU A 138 10.78 -1.95 6.67
N ARG A 139 11.22 -0.98 7.47
CA ARG A 139 10.52 -0.64 8.74
C ARG A 139 9.12 -0.12 8.49
N ALA A 140 8.93 0.72 7.48
CA ALA A 140 7.59 1.21 7.10
C ALA A 140 6.71 0.07 6.59
N LEU A 141 7.28 -0.87 5.82
CA LEU A 141 6.59 -2.06 5.34
C LEU A 141 6.16 -2.98 6.49
N GLU A 142 7.01 -3.19 7.49
CA GLU A 142 6.67 -3.99 8.68
C GLU A 142 5.44 -3.39 9.39
N LYS A 143 5.43 -2.08 9.64
CA LYS A 143 4.28 -1.38 10.20
C LYS A 143 3.02 -1.56 9.32
N LEU A 144 3.14 -1.38 8.01
CA LEU A 144 2.03 -1.52 7.06
C LEU A 144 1.51 -2.97 7.02
N SER A 145 2.40 -3.96 7.07
CA SER A 145 2.05 -5.38 7.09
C SER A 145 1.19 -5.74 8.31
N GLY A 146 1.33 -5.03 9.43
CA GLY A 146 0.53 -5.22 10.63
C GLY A 146 -0.98 -5.13 10.37
N ILE A 147 -1.44 -4.21 9.52
CA ILE A 147 -2.86 -4.12 9.12
C ILE A 147 -3.30 -5.40 8.41
N THR A 148 -2.47 -5.90 7.50
CA THR A 148 -2.77 -7.10 6.71
C THR A 148 -2.74 -8.35 7.58
N VAL A 149 -1.77 -8.46 8.49
CA VAL A 149 -1.66 -9.56 9.48
C VAL A 149 -2.89 -9.59 10.36
N GLU A 150 -3.28 -8.44 10.96
CA GLU A 150 -4.47 -8.34 11.81
C GLU A 150 -5.74 -8.77 11.06
N ALA A 151 -5.89 -8.37 9.79
CA ALA A 151 -7.02 -8.80 8.97
C ALA A 151 -7.01 -10.29 8.65
N VAL A 152 -5.84 -10.89 8.45
CA VAL A 152 -5.68 -12.33 8.18
C VAL A 152 -5.93 -13.16 9.44
N GLU A 153 -5.45 -12.72 10.60
CA GLU A 153 -5.69 -13.38 11.88
C GLU A 153 -7.15 -13.35 12.32
N ASN A 154 -7.90 -12.33 11.89
CA ASN A 154 -9.33 -12.17 12.17
C ASN A 154 -10.20 -12.35 10.91
N LEU A 155 -9.85 -13.31 10.07
CA LEU A 155 -10.41 -13.43 8.71
C LEU A 155 -11.93 -13.48 8.65
N ASP A 156 -12.56 -14.19 9.58
CA ASP A 156 -14.02 -14.36 9.67
C ASP A 156 -14.74 -13.06 10.06
N GLU A 157 -14.02 -12.10 10.63
CA GLU A 157 -14.51 -10.81 11.07
C GLU A 157 -13.91 -9.63 10.32
N ALA A 158 -12.97 -9.90 9.37
CA ALA A 158 -12.28 -8.85 8.62
C ALA A 158 -13.07 -8.42 7.38
N TRP A 159 -13.11 -7.11 7.17
CA TRP A 159 -13.79 -6.45 6.05
C TRP A 159 -12.90 -5.44 5.39
N SER A 160 -13.04 -5.29 4.08
CA SER A 160 -12.44 -4.21 3.30
C SER A 160 -13.54 -3.31 2.74
N TYR A 161 -13.35 -2.00 2.81
CA TYR A 161 -14.33 -1.06 2.25
C TYR A 161 -14.08 -0.87 0.76
N ASP A 162 -15.12 -1.14 -0.04
CA ASP A 162 -15.10 -0.95 -1.49
C ASP A 162 -15.47 0.49 -1.84
N LEU A 163 -14.52 1.23 -2.41
CA LEU A 163 -14.74 2.61 -2.84
C LEU A 163 -15.73 2.74 -4.00
N ARG A 164 -15.84 1.71 -4.87
CA ARG A 164 -16.76 1.71 -6.01
C ARG A 164 -18.20 1.59 -5.56
N GLY A 165 -18.47 0.67 -4.65
CA GLY A 165 -19.81 0.36 -4.16
C GLY A 165 -20.20 1.09 -2.89
N GLY A 166 -19.25 1.78 -2.22
CA GLY A 166 -19.49 2.46 -0.95
C GLY A 166 -19.90 1.50 0.18
N ARG A 167 -19.37 0.28 0.20
CA ARG A 167 -19.81 -0.78 1.10
C ARG A 167 -18.67 -1.64 1.62
N TRP A 168 -18.91 -2.33 2.74
CA TRP A 168 -18.01 -3.33 3.27
C TRP A 168 -18.13 -4.66 2.53
N VAL A 169 -16.99 -5.30 2.20
CA VAL A 169 -16.87 -6.61 1.55
C VAL A 169 -16.01 -7.50 2.44
N ARG A 170 -16.42 -8.74 2.65
CA ARG A 170 -15.65 -9.71 3.43
C ARG A 170 -14.23 -9.86 2.88
N PHE A 171 -13.25 -9.82 3.76
CA PHE A 171 -11.83 -9.87 3.38
C PHE A 171 -11.46 -11.21 2.71
N GLU A 172 -12.04 -12.32 3.16
CA GLU A 172 -11.84 -13.65 2.58
C GLU A 172 -12.16 -13.74 1.08
N ARG A 173 -13.17 -12.96 0.60
CA ARG A 173 -13.56 -12.91 -0.82
C ARG A 173 -12.55 -12.20 -1.71
N LEU A 174 -11.55 -11.55 -1.11
CA LEU A 174 -10.54 -10.76 -1.81
C LEU A 174 -9.22 -11.52 -1.96
N ARG A 175 -9.15 -12.76 -1.49
CA ARG A 175 -7.99 -13.63 -1.71
C ARG A 175 -7.89 -14.01 -3.17
N PRO A 176 -6.68 -14.07 -3.75
CA PRO A 176 -6.47 -14.52 -5.12
C PRO A 176 -6.82 -15.99 -5.31
#